data_5d0b38e0eb9c76d7c98634025e343d5b
#
_entry.id   5d0b38e0eb9c76d7c98634025e343d5b
#
_cell.length_a   1.000
_cell.length_b   1.000
_cell.length_c   1.000
_cell.angle_alpha   90.00
_cell.angle_beta   90.00
_cell.angle_gamma   90.00
#
_symmetry.space_group_name_H-M   'P 1'
#
loop_
_entity.id
_entity.type
_entity.pdbx_description
1 polymer ?
#
loop_
_entity_poly.entity_id
_entity_poly.type
_entity_poly.pdbx_seq_one_letter_code
_entity_poly.pdbx_strand_id
1 'polypeptide(L)'
;MRTALITGATSGIGEACARKFAEGGYNLILTARRAGKLAEIKAELEGKGVKVKTLAFDVRDMEAARKAISSLEPEWKEIDVLINNAGLALGLDKEYEMEPEDWSTMIDTNVKGLLNMTRLIVPGMVERNEGHIINIGSVAGDA
;
A
#
# COMPACT_ATOMS: atom_id res chain seq x y z
N MET A 1 -8.46 1.30 -18.18
CA MET A 1 -7.86 2.21 -17.19
C MET A 1 -6.99 1.39 -16.24
N ARG A 2 -5.81 1.88 -15.93
CA ARG A 2 -4.86 1.17 -15.07
C ARG A 2 -5.22 1.27 -13.60
N THR A 3 -4.81 0.28 -12.84
CA THR A 3 -5.07 0.21 -11.39
C THR A 3 -3.77 0.15 -10.61
N ALA A 4 -3.66 0.99 -9.58
CA ALA A 4 -2.55 0.98 -8.64
C ALA A 4 -3.05 0.55 -7.26
N LEU A 5 -2.32 -0.36 -6.62
CA LEU A 5 -2.58 -0.74 -5.23
C LEU A 5 -1.51 -0.10 -4.36
N ILE A 6 -1.94 0.65 -3.36
CA ILE A 6 -1.03 1.37 -2.46
C ILE A 6 -1.24 0.88 -1.05
N THR A 7 -0.19 0.34 -0.44
CA THR A 7 -0.24 -0.04 0.97
C THR A 7 0.16 1.14 1.83
N GLY A 8 -0.31 1.18 3.07
CA GLY A 8 -0.06 2.31 3.96
C GLY A 8 -0.60 3.62 3.41
N ALA A 9 -1.76 3.57 2.77
CA ALA A 9 -2.33 4.71 2.06
C ALA A 9 -2.72 5.88 2.96
N THR A 10 -2.81 5.66 4.26
CA THR A 10 -3.16 6.72 5.21
C THR A 10 -1.94 7.45 5.79
N SER A 11 -0.73 7.00 5.47
CA SER A 11 0.49 7.72 5.85
C SER A 11 0.69 8.91 4.92
N GLY A 12 1.54 9.87 5.32
CA GLY A 12 1.81 11.05 4.50
C GLY A 12 2.26 10.71 3.09
N ILE A 13 3.23 9.79 2.97
CA ILE A 13 3.78 9.38 1.68
C ILE A 13 2.74 8.58 0.88
N GLY A 14 2.05 7.65 1.54
CA GLY A 14 1.02 6.82 0.89
C GLY A 14 -0.13 7.66 0.35
N GLU A 15 -0.57 8.62 1.13
CA GLU A 15 -1.64 9.54 0.74
C GLU A 15 -1.21 10.42 -0.44
N ALA A 16 0.03 10.92 -0.43
CA ALA A 16 0.57 11.71 -1.53
C ALA A 16 0.66 10.88 -2.82
N CYS A 17 1.09 9.60 -2.71
CA CYS A 17 1.11 8.68 -3.83
C CYS A 17 -0.30 8.47 -4.41
N ALA A 18 -1.28 8.29 -3.52
CA ALA A 18 -2.67 8.09 -3.95
C ALA A 18 -3.17 9.27 -4.76
N ARG A 19 -2.92 10.50 -4.28
CA ARG A 19 -3.32 11.70 -5.00
C ARG A 19 -2.63 11.81 -6.35
N LYS A 20 -1.35 11.50 -6.40
CA LYS A 20 -0.56 11.61 -7.64
C LYS A 20 -1.03 10.61 -8.69
N PHE A 21 -1.29 9.37 -8.29
CA PHE A 21 -1.80 8.36 -9.22
C PHE A 21 -3.23 8.68 -9.68
N ALA A 22 -4.06 9.23 -8.79
CA ALA A 22 -5.39 9.68 -9.16
C ALA A 22 -5.32 10.77 -10.23
N GLU A 23 -4.40 11.73 -10.08
CA GLU A 23 -4.18 12.78 -11.07
C GLU A 23 -3.77 12.19 -12.42
N GLY A 24 -3.04 11.09 -12.41
CA GLY A 24 -2.64 10.38 -13.63
C GLY A 24 -3.73 9.51 -14.23
N GLY A 25 -4.93 9.50 -13.64
CA GLY A 25 -6.05 8.73 -14.18
C GLY A 25 -6.11 7.28 -13.73
N TYR A 26 -5.32 6.88 -12.74
CA TYR A 26 -5.34 5.51 -12.24
C TYR A 26 -6.54 5.29 -11.31
N ASN A 27 -7.16 4.12 -11.44
CA ASN A 27 -8.06 3.63 -10.39
C ASN A 27 -7.19 3.12 -9.25
N LEU A 28 -7.68 3.18 -8.03
CA LEU A 28 -6.85 2.93 -6.86
C LEU A 28 -7.46 1.87 -5.94
N ILE A 29 -6.60 0.97 -5.46
CA ILE A 29 -6.90 0.11 -4.33
C ILE A 29 -6.03 0.61 -3.19
N LEU A 30 -6.65 1.12 -2.14
CA LEU A 30 -5.95 1.70 -1.00
C LEU A 30 -6.08 0.79 0.20
N THR A 31 -4.96 0.44 0.81
CA THR A 31 -4.97 -0.41 1.99
C THR A 31 -4.32 0.29 3.18
N ALA A 32 -4.87 0.05 4.36
CA ALA A 32 -4.32 0.51 5.62
C ALA A 32 -4.96 -0.32 6.73
N ARG A 33 -4.40 -0.23 7.93
CA ARG A 33 -4.94 -0.99 9.07
C ARG A 33 -6.28 -0.46 9.55
N ARG A 34 -6.58 0.83 9.36
CA ARG A 34 -7.79 1.48 9.85
C ARG A 34 -8.67 1.96 8.71
N ALA A 35 -9.95 1.65 8.81
CA ALA A 35 -10.92 1.99 7.76
C ALA A 35 -11.31 3.47 7.70
N GLY A 36 -11.32 4.17 8.84
CA GLY A 36 -11.85 5.55 8.91
C GLY A 36 -11.20 6.52 7.94
N LYS A 37 -9.88 6.65 8.02
CA LYS A 37 -9.15 7.58 7.13
C LYS A 37 -9.16 7.12 5.68
N LEU A 38 -9.22 5.81 5.44
CA LEU A 38 -9.36 5.29 4.08
C LEU A 38 -10.65 5.79 3.43
N ALA A 39 -11.74 5.82 4.19
CA ALA A 39 -13.02 6.30 3.68
C ALA A 39 -12.96 7.78 3.29
N GLU A 40 -12.26 8.59 4.08
CA GLU A 40 -12.09 10.02 3.79
C GLU A 40 -11.30 10.23 2.49
N ILE A 41 -10.20 9.50 2.33
CA ILE A 41 -9.35 9.60 1.14
C ILE A 41 -10.12 9.11 -0.08
N LYS A 42 -10.88 8.03 0.06
CA LYS A 42 -11.72 7.49 -1.02
C LYS A 42 -12.69 8.55 -1.52
N ALA A 43 -13.40 9.20 -0.61
CA ALA A 43 -14.37 10.23 -0.98
C ALA A 43 -13.70 11.37 -1.73
N GLU A 44 -12.56 11.85 -1.25
CA GLU A 44 -11.78 12.90 -1.88
C GLU A 44 -11.37 12.52 -3.31
N LEU A 45 -10.82 11.32 -3.49
CA LEU A 45 -10.27 10.92 -4.77
C LEU A 45 -11.34 10.53 -5.79
N GLU A 46 -12.44 9.96 -5.33
CA GLU A 46 -13.58 9.68 -6.22
C GLU A 46 -14.16 10.96 -6.78
N GLY A 47 -14.07 12.05 -6.02
CA GLY A 47 -14.44 13.37 -6.50
C GLY A 47 -13.58 13.87 -7.66
N LYS A 48 -12.43 13.26 -7.89
CA LYS A 48 -11.53 13.59 -9.01
C LYS A 48 -11.76 12.70 -10.24
N GLY A 49 -12.77 11.84 -10.20
CA GLY A 49 -13.16 11.05 -11.36
C GLY A 49 -12.55 9.67 -11.49
N VAL A 50 -11.82 9.19 -10.49
CA VAL A 50 -11.27 7.84 -10.49
C VAL A 50 -12.05 6.94 -9.54
N LYS A 51 -12.00 5.64 -9.76
CA LYS A 51 -12.62 4.67 -8.86
C LYS A 51 -11.64 4.30 -7.76
N VAL A 52 -12.13 4.16 -6.54
CA VAL A 52 -11.30 3.81 -5.39
C VAL A 52 -11.92 2.66 -4.62
N LYS A 53 -11.15 1.62 -4.39
CA LYS A 53 -11.51 0.49 -3.53
C LYS A 53 -10.64 0.57 -2.27
N THR A 54 -11.23 0.38 -1.10
CA THR A 54 -10.48 0.38 0.14
C THR A 54 -10.51 -0.99 0.80
N LEU A 55 -9.38 -1.41 1.35
CA LEU A 55 -9.24 -2.67 2.06
C LEU A 55 -8.52 -2.41 3.38
N ALA A 56 -9.22 -2.64 4.50
CA ALA A 56 -8.63 -2.44 5.82
C ALA A 56 -8.09 -3.78 6.33
N PHE A 57 -6.79 -3.91 6.40
CA PHE A 57 -6.11 -5.08 6.93
C PHE A 57 -4.65 -4.75 7.24
N ASP A 58 -4.02 -5.62 8.03
CA ASP A 58 -2.60 -5.49 8.36
C ASP A 58 -1.78 -6.29 7.34
N VAL A 59 -0.91 -5.63 6.58
CA VAL A 59 -0.08 -6.29 5.55
C VAL A 59 0.85 -7.36 6.12
N ARG A 60 1.15 -7.34 7.41
CA ARG A 60 1.98 -8.37 8.07
C ARG A 60 1.23 -9.69 8.19
N ASP A 61 -0.08 -9.65 8.21
CA ASP A 61 -0.94 -10.83 8.36
C ASP A 61 -1.24 -11.39 6.96
N MET A 62 -0.53 -12.46 6.59
CA MET A 62 -0.66 -13.07 5.27
C MET A 62 -2.08 -13.56 4.99
N GLU A 63 -2.75 -14.14 5.99
CA GLU A 63 -4.11 -14.63 5.79
C GLU A 63 -5.11 -13.50 5.58
N ALA A 64 -4.96 -12.40 6.35
CA ALA A 64 -5.80 -11.23 6.17
C ALA A 64 -5.56 -10.59 4.80
N ALA A 65 -4.30 -10.50 4.38
CA ALA A 65 -3.94 -9.96 3.08
C ALA A 65 -4.50 -10.82 1.94
N ARG A 66 -4.36 -12.15 2.04
CA ARG A 66 -4.89 -13.08 1.04
C ARG A 66 -6.40 -12.95 0.93
N LYS A 67 -7.08 -12.89 2.07
CA LYS A 67 -8.53 -12.76 2.12
C LYS A 67 -8.99 -11.45 1.48
N ALA A 68 -8.31 -10.35 1.81
CA ALA A 68 -8.65 -9.04 1.25
C ALA A 68 -8.49 -9.02 -0.27
N ILE A 69 -7.36 -9.51 -0.77
CA ILE A 69 -7.11 -9.55 -2.22
C ILE A 69 -8.08 -10.49 -2.92
N SER A 70 -8.37 -11.64 -2.32
CA SER A 70 -9.33 -12.59 -2.89
C SER A 70 -10.76 -12.05 -2.94
N SER A 71 -11.08 -11.11 -2.07
CA SER A 71 -12.42 -10.49 -2.03
C SER A 71 -12.65 -9.46 -3.13
N LEU A 72 -11.62 -9.06 -3.86
CA LEU A 72 -11.74 -8.08 -4.92
C LEU A 72 -12.62 -8.60 -6.06
N GLU A 73 -13.50 -7.74 -6.54
CA GLU A 73 -14.30 -8.04 -7.72
C GLU A 73 -13.39 -8.17 -8.94
N PRO A 74 -13.81 -8.90 -9.99
CA PRO A 74 -12.96 -9.11 -11.17
C PRO A 74 -12.35 -7.85 -11.77
N GLU A 75 -13.09 -6.74 -11.77
CA GLU A 75 -12.59 -5.47 -12.31
C GLU A 75 -11.36 -4.93 -11.57
N TRP A 76 -11.16 -5.35 -10.31
CA TRP A 76 -10.05 -4.89 -9.48
C TRP A 76 -8.86 -5.85 -9.45
N LYS A 77 -8.99 -7.04 -10.05
CA LYS A 77 -7.95 -8.06 -9.92
C LYS A 77 -6.72 -7.85 -10.79
N GLU A 78 -6.83 -7.05 -11.84
CA GLU A 78 -5.68 -6.72 -12.66
C GLU A 78 -5.00 -5.48 -12.11
N ILE A 79 -3.96 -5.69 -11.32
CA ILE A 79 -3.22 -4.61 -10.67
C ILE A 79 -1.97 -4.33 -11.49
N ASP A 80 -1.84 -3.12 -12.00
CA ASP A 80 -0.74 -2.72 -12.88
C ASP A 80 0.45 -2.17 -12.11
N VAL A 81 0.19 -1.54 -10.96
CA VAL A 81 1.24 -0.97 -10.12
C VAL A 81 1.00 -1.37 -8.68
N LEU A 82 2.03 -1.88 -8.03
CA LEU A 82 2.02 -2.16 -6.59
C LEU A 82 2.99 -1.20 -5.90
N ILE A 83 2.46 -0.37 -5.02
CA ILE A 83 3.28 0.54 -4.22
C ILE A 83 3.34 0.02 -2.79
N ASN A 84 4.46 -0.56 -2.42
CA ASN A 84 4.71 -1.06 -1.08
C ASN A 84 5.20 0.07 -0.19
N ASN A 85 4.28 0.67 0.55
CA ASN A 85 4.56 1.80 1.44
C ASN A 85 4.14 1.53 2.89
N ALA A 86 3.58 0.36 3.18
CA ALA A 86 3.16 0.03 4.54
C ALA A 86 4.38 -0.06 5.47
N GLY A 87 4.25 0.54 6.65
CA GLY A 87 5.30 0.50 7.64
C GLY A 87 4.93 1.41 8.79
N LEU A 88 5.69 1.34 9.87
CA LEU A 88 5.52 2.28 10.95
C LEU A 88 6.13 3.61 10.55
N ALA A 89 5.29 4.63 10.43
CA ALA A 89 5.77 5.99 10.20
C ALA A 89 6.19 6.58 11.52
N LEU A 90 7.42 6.31 11.93
CA LEU A 90 8.00 6.97 13.08
C LEU A 90 8.70 8.23 12.57
N GLY A 91 8.64 9.29 13.34
CA GLY A 91 9.26 10.55 12.95
C GLY A 91 10.74 10.36 12.65
N LEU A 92 11.20 10.94 11.57
CA LEU A 92 12.56 10.78 11.07
C LEU A 92 13.63 11.15 12.09
N ASP A 93 13.38 12.18 12.84
CA ASP A 93 14.30 12.74 13.83
C ASP A 93 14.43 11.88 15.09
N LYS A 94 13.66 10.81 15.20
CA LYS A 94 13.67 9.94 16.38
C LYS A 94 14.06 8.49 16.11
N GLU A 95 14.38 8.15 14.88
CA GLU A 95 14.71 6.77 14.55
C GLU A 95 15.94 6.26 15.28
N TYR A 96 16.94 7.10 15.46
CA TYR A 96 18.16 6.73 16.20
C TYR A 96 17.93 6.61 17.71
N GLU A 97 16.82 7.12 18.21
CA GLU A 97 16.43 7.02 19.63
C GLU A 97 15.52 5.83 19.91
N MET A 98 15.16 5.08 18.88
CA MET A 98 14.24 3.95 19.03
C MET A 98 14.82 2.82 19.85
N GLU A 99 13.97 2.21 20.65
CA GLU A 99 14.33 1.00 21.36
C GLU A 99 14.43 -0.17 20.36
N PRO A 100 15.28 -1.18 20.67
CA PRO A 100 15.44 -2.33 19.78
C PRO A 100 14.13 -3.03 19.40
N GLU A 101 13.16 -3.09 20.32
CA GLU A 101 11.86 -3.69 20.01
C GLU A 101 11.12 -2.92 18.93
N ASP A 102 11.25 -1.59 18.93
CA ASP A 102 10.59 -0.74 17.94
C ASP A 102 11.24 -0.89 16.57
N TRP A 103 12.57 -1.02 16.54
CA TRP A 103 13.31 -1.32 15.33
C TRP A 103 12.85 -2.65 14.73
N SER A 104 12.75 -3.68 15.57
CA SER A 104 12.33 -5.01 15.16
C SER A 104 10.91 -4.97 14.60
N THR A 105 10.00 -4.26 15.25
CA THR A 105 8.62 -4.12 14.79
C THR A 105 8.55 -3.38 13.46
N MET A 106 9.34 -2.34 13.30
CA MET A 106 9.38 -1.58 12.05
C MET A 106 9.90 -2.42 10.89
N ILE A 107 11.00 -3.15 11.11
CA ILE A 107 11.57 -4.04 10.11
C ILE A 107 10.57 -5.13 9.76
N ASP A 108 9.94 -5.72 10.76
CA ASP A 108 8.96 -6.79 10.58
C ASP A 108 7.80 -6.31 9.72
N THR A 109 7.25 -5.14 10.03
CA THR A 109 6.15 -4.56 9.25
C THR A 109 6.56 -4.28 7.81
N ASN A 110 7.72 -3.64 7.62
CA ASN A 110 8.19 -3.27 6.29
C ASN A 110 8.54 -4.48 5.45
N VAL A 111 9.28 -5.44 6.01
CA VAL A 111 9.74 -6.61 5.26
C VAL A 111 8.62 -7.60 5.01
N LYS A 112 7.89 -7.97 6.06
CA LYS A 112 6.78 -8.93 5.92
C LYS A 112 5.66 -8.39 5.05
N GLY A 113 5.29 -7.13 5.25
CA GLY A 113 4.24 -6.50 4.45
C GLY A 113 4.60 -6.46 2.99
N LEU A 114 5.82 -6.06 2.67
CA LEU A 114 6.32 -6.00 1.30
C LEU A 114 6.31 -7.39 0.66
N LEU A 115 6.84 -8.39 1.36
CA LEU A 115 6.91 -9.75 0.85
C LEU A 115 5.53 -10.37 0.65
N ASN A 116 4.61 -10.15 1.60
CA ASN A 116 3.26 -10.67 1.51
C ASN A 116 2.52 -10.10 0.30
N MET A 117 2.56 -8.79 0.14
CA MET A 117 1.86 -8.14 -0.97
C MET A 117 2.49 -8.49 -2.31
N THR A 118 3.82 -8.54 -2.38
CA THR A 118 4.53 -8.93 -3.59
C THR A 118 4.13 -10.34 -3.99
N ARG A 119 4.10 -11.27 -3.05
CA ARG A 119 3.72 -12.66 -3.31
C ARG A 119 2.29 -12.79 -3.86
N LEU A 120 1.38 -11.96 -3.37
CA LEU A 120 -0.02 -12.03 -3.80
C LEU A 120 -0.29 -11.35 -5.14
N ILE A 121 0.45 -10.30 -5.46
CA ILE A 121 0.18 -9.45 -6.63
C ILE A 121 1.05 -9.80 -7.83
N VAL A 122 2.33 -10.07 -7.62
CA VAL A 122 3.29 -10.26 -8.73
C VAL A 122 2.96 -11.42 -9.66
N PRO A 123 2.47 -12.58 -9.19
CA PRO A 123 2.14 -13.66 -10.13
C PRO A 123 1.19 -13.24 -11.25
N GLY A 124 0.19 -12.40 -10.95
CA GLY A 124 -0.72 -11.87 -11.97
C GLY A 124 -0.02 -10.96 -12.96
N MET A 125 0.92 -10.15 -12.47
CA MET A 125 1.71 -9.27 -13.33
C MET A 125 2.59 -10.08 -14.29
N VAL A 126 3.23 -11.12 -13.78
CA VAL A 126 4.08 -12.01 -14.58
C VAL A 126 3.23 -12.72 -15.65
N GLU A 127 2.07 -13.22 -15.26
CA GLU A 127 1.15 -13.89 -16.17
C GLU A 127 0.71 -12.98 -17.32
N ARG A 128 0.43 -11.71 -17.02
CA ARG A 128 0.04 -10.73 -18.03
C ARG A 128 1.23 -10.09 -18.77
N ASN A 129 2.44 -10.35 -18.29
CA ASN A 129 3.67 -9.73 -18.79
C ASN A 129 3.63 -8.19 -18.71
N GLU A 130 2.96 -7.67 -17.69
CA GLU A 130 2.83 -6.23 -17.42
C GLU A 130 2.77 -5.97 -15.93
N GLY A 131 3.42 -4.91 -15.50
CA GLY A 131 3.33 -4.46 -14.12
C GLY A 131 4.57 -3.74 -13.64
N HIS A 132 4.39 -2.98 -12.57
CA HIS A 132 5.48 -2.25 -11.90
C HIS A 132 5.33 -2.41 -10.40
N ILE A 133 6.46 -2.56 -9.71
CA ILE A 133 6.51 -2.59 -8.26
C ILE A 133 7.37 -1.42 -7.81
N ILE A 134 6.81 -0.60 -6.95
CA ILE A 134 7.52 0.52 -6.34
C ILE A 134 7.60 0.26 -4.85
N ASN A 135 8.81 0.14 -4.34
CA ASN A 135 9.05 -0.04 -2.91
C ASN A 135 9.56 1.27 -2.34
N ILE A 136 8.85 1.80 -1.37
CA ILE A 136 9.25 3.05 -0.73
C ILE A 136 10.05 2.70 0.52
N GLY A 137 11.33 3.06 0.51
CA GLY A 137 12.23 2.78 1.59
C GLY A 137 12.00 3.72 2.77
N SER A 138 12.48 3.29 3.95
CA SER A 138 12.52 4.16 5.11
C SER A 138 13.56 5.25 4.88
N VAL A 139 13.24 6.47 5.28
CA VAL A 139 14.19 7.59 5.18
C VAL A 139 15.43 7.35 6.03
N ALA A 140 15.31 6.56 7.10
CA ALA A 140 16.46 6.18 7.91
C ALA A 140 17.51 5.39 7.12
N GLY A 141 17.10 4.68 6.09
CA GLY A 141 18.00 3.94 5.22
C GLY A 141 18.86 4.80 4.31
N ASP A 142 18.50 6.07 4.16
CA ASP A 142 19.18 7.00 3.27
C ASP A 142 20.24 7.84 3.98
N ALA A 143 20.39 7.66 5.26
CA ALA A 143 21.34 8.44 6.05
C ALA A 143 22.79 8.04 5.82
#